data_22a42f8adb6be39ac3453a0e4cc6f21f
#
_entry.id   22a42f8adb6be39ac3453a0e4cc6f21f
#
_cell.length_a   1.000
_cell.length_b   1.000
_cell.length_c   1.000
_cell.angle_alpha   90.00
_cell.angle_beta   90.00
_cell.angle_gamma   90.00
#
_symmetry.space_group_name_H-M   'P 1'
#
loop_
_entity.id
_entity.type
_entity.pdbx_description
1 polymer ?
#
loop_
_entity_poly.entity_id
_entity_poly.type
_entity_poly.pdbx_seq_one_letter_code
_entity_poly.pdbx_strand_id
1 'polypeptide(L)'
;MKINRKILPNINNYYSDNHKIDPSQGVHLGDGTINDGDRVEIGPTALAYAEWQDAGLILPDLTEMRKARHKRLTDAIVARGYGGLLMFDPLNIRYATDTTNMQLWNTHNPFRACLLCADGYMVLWDYKNAPFLAQYNPLVRESRSGADMFYFARGDRIGPAADAFAAEVLDLIATHAPGCTQVGIDKIQPAGLDAVRRAGLEYCDGEEV
;
A
#
# COMPACT_ATOMS: atom_id res chain seq x y z
N MET A 1 -31.53 11.68 4.67
CA MET A 1 -30.75 12.83 5.15
C MET A 1 -29.90 13.35 4.00
N LYS A 2 -30.09 14.60 3.55
CA LYS A 2 -29.25 15.18 2.50
C LYS A 2 -27.94 15.61 3.16
N ILE A 3 -26.87 14.88 2.91
CA ILE A 3 -25.53 15.32 3.31
C ILE A 3 -25.20 16.55 2.47
N ASN A 4 -25.27 17.72 3.09
CA ASN A 4 -24.92 18.97 2.47
C ASN A 4 -23.39 19.07 2.45
N ARG A 5 -22.76 18.46 1.44
CA ARG A 5 -21.31 18.59 1.21
C ARG A 5 -21.02 20.03 0.80
N LYS A 6 -20.81 20.90 1.77
CA LYS A 6 -20.20 22.19 1.49
C LYS A 6 -18.76 21.91 1.05
N ILE A 7 -18.47 22.23 -0.20
CA ILE A 7 -17.09 22.35 -0.67
C ILE A 7 -16.40 23.34 0.28
N LEU A 8 -15.32 22.91 0.90
CA LEU A 8 -14.54 23.78 1.79
C LEU A 8 -14.17 25.06 1.04
N PRO A 9 -14.57 26.23 1.52
CA PRO A 9 -14.09 27.46 0.95
C PRO A 9 -12.58 27.51 1.19
N ASN A 10 -11.80 27.55 0.12
CA ASN A 10 -10.37 27.78 0.13
C ASN A 10 -9.45 26.55 0.31
N ILE A 11 -9.54 25.62 -0.60
CA ILE A 11 -8.44 24.68 -0.88
C ILE A 11 -7.11 25.45 -1.14
N ASN A 12 -7.15 26.67 -1.67
CA ASN A 12 -5.97 27.48 -1.92
C ASN A 12 -5.25 27.93 -0.64
N ASN A 13 -5.94 28.21 0.45
CA ASN A 13 -5.31 28.53 1.73
C ASN A 13 -4.66 27.30 2.40
N TYR A 14 -5.11 26.13 2.04
CA TYR A 14 -4.56 24.87 2.52
C TYR A 14 -3.12 24.65 2.06
N TYR A 15 -2.76 25.19 0.89
CA TYR A 15 -1.42 25.08 0.32
C TYR A 15 -0.57 26.35 0.50
N SER A 16 -1.20 27.50 0.75
CA SER A 16 -0.49 28.80 0.76
C SER A 16 0.20 29.13 2.07
N ASP A 17 -0.23 28.58 3.19
CA ASP A 17 0.23 29.00 4.52
C ASP A 17 1.24 28.05 5.18
N ASN A 18 1.92 27.20 4.42
CA ASN A 18 2.84 26.18 4.97
C ASN A 18 2.24 25.33 6.11
N HIS A 19 0.92 25.26 6.21
CA HIS A 19 0.27 24.39 7.16
C HIS A 19 0.53 22.95 6.73
N LYS A 20 1.35 22.27 7.50
CA LYS A 20 1.48 20.83 7.39
C LYS A 20 0.11 20.25 7.68
N ILE A 21 -0.50 19.64 6.68
CA ILE A 21 -1.69 18.82 6.88
C ILE A 21 -1.30 17.75 7.89
N ASP A 22 -1.92 17.80 9.06
CA ASP A 22 -1.85 16.68 9.97
C ASP A 22 -2.92 15.67 9.57
N PRO A 23 -2.56 14.58 8.89
CA PRO A 23 -3.54 13.61 8.42
C PRO A 23 -4.26 12.89 9.57
N SER A 24 -3.73 12.98 10.79
CA SER A 24 -4.36 12.40 11.97
C SER A 24 -5.55 13.22 12.47
N GLN A 25 -5.57 14.53 12.20
CA GLN A 25 -6.63 15.42 12.69
C GLN A 25 -7.83 15.52 11.74
N GLY A 26 -7.68 15.11 10.48
CA GLY A 26 -8.72 15.25 9.45
C GLY A 26 -9.08 16.70 9.15
N VAL A 27 -9.92 16.88 8.16
CA VAL A 27 -10.46 18.19 7.79
C VAL A 27 -11.85 18.33 8.38
N HIS A 28 -12.07 19.37 9.20
CA HIS A 28 -13.39 19.68 9.72
C HIS A 28 -14.26 20.30 8.63
N LEU A 29 -15.47 19.79 8.44
CA LEU A 29 -16.49 20.43 7.65
C LEU A 29 -17.04 21.67 8.39
N GLY A 30 -17.70 22.57 7.65
CA GLY A 30 -18.27 23.79 8.22
C GLY A 30 -19.36 23.57 9.29
N ASP A 31 -19.86 22.35 9.44
CA ASP A 31 -20.77 21.92 10.49
C ASP A 31 -20.06 21.31 11.73
N GLY A 32 -18.73 21.33 11.73
CA GLY A 32 -17.88 20.78 12.81
C GLY A 32 -17.63 19.28 12.72
N THR A 33 -18.22 18.58 11.75
CA THR A 33 -17.92 17.18 11.52
C THR A 33 -16.59 17.01 10.79
N ILE A 34 -15.95 15.86 10.94
CA ILE A 34 -14.72 15.52 10.24
C ILE A 34 -15.07 15.14 8.80
N ASN A 35 -14.34 15.70 7.83
CA ASN A 35 -14.43 15.24 6.46
C ASN A 35 -13.75 13.90 6.31
N ASP A 36 -14.53 12.84 6.29
CA ASP A 36 -14.04 11.48 6.17
C ASP A 36 -13.72 11.06 4.72
N GLY A 37 -13.96 11.93 3.75
CA GLY A 37 -13.67 11.63 2.35
C GLY A 37 -12.22 11.22 2.11
N ASP A 38 -11.30 11.85 2.82
CA ASP A 38 -9.87 11.55 2.75
C ASP A 38 -9.46 10.37 3.66
N ARG A 39 -10.39 9.86 4.47
CA ARG A 39 -10.14 8.79 5.44
C ARG A 39 -10.89 7.50 5.15
N VAL A 40 -11.65 7.43 4.08
CA VAL A 40 -12.39 6.22 3.68
C VAL A 40 -11.47 4.99 3.63
N GLU A 41 -10.20 5.20 3.36
CA GLU A 41 -9.21 4.14 3.23
C GLU A 41 -8.59 3.70 4.56
N ILE A 42 -8.78 4.48 5.62
CA ILE A 42 -8.26 4.14 6.95
C ILE A 42 -9.31 3.54 7.89
N GLY A 43 -10.50 3.35 7.38
CA GLY A 43 -11.56 2.62 8.08
C GLY A 43 -12.84 3.40 8.29
N PRO A 44 -13.89 2.74 8.77
CA PRO A 44 -15.16 3.36 9.05
C PRO A 44 -15.09 4.33 10.23
N THR A 45 -15.90 5.38 10.16
CA THR A 45 -16.05 6.37 11.23
C THR A 45 -16.92 5.87 12.37
N ALA A 46 -16.91 6.60 13.48
CA ALA A 46 -17.82 6.31 14.60
C ALA A 46 -19.30 6.37 14.17
N LEU A 47 -19.63 7.30 13.24
CA LEU A 47 -20.98 7.38 12.69
C LEU A 47 -21.34 6.14 11.86
N ALA A 48 -20.44 5.65 11.03
CA ALA A 48 -20.66 4.44 10.26
C ALA A 48 -20.90 3.21 11.16
N TYR A 49 -20.13 3.11 12.26
CA TYR A 49 -20.35 2.05 13.25
C TYR A 49 -21.74 2.14 13.91
N ALA A 50 -22.18 3.35 14.27
CA ALA A 50 -23.49 3.56 14.86
C ALA A 50 -24.61 3.20 13.86
N GLU A 51 -24.51 3.64 12.61
CA GLU A 51 -25.47 3.31 11.55
C GLU A 51 -25.56 1.81 11.28
N TRP A 52 -24.42 1.10 11.31
CA TRP A 52 -24.40 -0.35 11.14
C TRP A 52 -25.05 -1.07 12.32
N GLN A 53 -24.79 -0.60 13.55
CA GLN A 53 -25.41 -1.14 14.74
C GLN A 53 -26.94 -0.93 14.74
N ASP A 54 -27.38 0.27 14.37
CA ASP A 54 -28.81 0.60 14.26
C ASP A 54 -29.50 -0.24 13.17
N ALA A 55 -28.79 -0.54 12.09
CA ALA A 55 -29.26 -1.44 11.04
C ALA A 55 -29.19 -2.94 11.41
N GLY A 56 -28.71 -3.29 12.59
CA GLY A 56 -28.56 -4.69 13.01
C GLY A 56 -27.46 -5.45 12.27
N LEU A 57 -26.52 -4.75 11.64
CA LEU A 57 -25.41 -5.39 10.92
C LEU A 57 -24.28 -5.78 11.87
N ILE A 58 -23.77 -7.00 11.70
CA ILE A 58 -22.60 -7.47 12.44
C ILE A 58 -21.35 -7.04 11.68
N LEU A 59 -20.50 -6.28 12.35
CA LEU A 59 -19.21 -5.87 11.80
C LEU A 59 -18.26 -7.07 11.69
N PRO A 60 -17.55 -7.23 10.57
CA PRO A 60 -16.52 -8.25 10.46
C PRO A 60 -15.35 -7.90 11.39
N ASP A 61 -14.71 -8.92 11.96
CA ASP A 61 -13.43 -8.74 12.64
C ASP A 61 -12.32 -8.50 11.61
N LEU A 62 -12.02 -7.23 11.37
CA LEU A 62 -11.00 -6.83 10.41
C LEU A 62 -9.60 -7.27 10.81
N THR A 63 -9.33 -7.40 12.12
CA THR A 63 -8.03 -7.87 12.61
C THR A 63 -7.82 -9.33 12.26
N GLU A 64 -8.82 -10.17 12.54
CA GLU A 64 -8.75 -11.59 12.18
C GLU A 64 -8.75 -11.80 10.66
N MET A 65 -9.51 -11.01 9.92
CA MET A 65 -9.48 -11.05 8.45
C MET A 65 -8.07 -10.75 7.91
N ARG A 66 -7.42 -9.69 8.40
CA ARG A 66 -6.05 -9.31 7.98
C ARG A 66 -5.05 -10.40 8.32
N LYS A 67 -5.10 -10.95 9.52
CA LYS A 67 -4.25 -12.08 9.94
C LYS A 67 -4.45 -13.32 9.06
N ALA A 68 -5.70 -13.66 8.76
CA ALA A 68 -6.02 -14.80 7.93
C ALA A 68 -5.51 -14.67 6.49
N ARG A 69 -5.65 -13.46 5.90
CA ARG A 69 -5.11 -13.15 4.56
C ARG A 69 -3.58 -13.21 4.57
N HIS A 70 -2.95 -12.55 5.54
CA HIS A 70 -1.51 -12.55 5.71
C HIS A 70 -0.95 -13.97 5.84
N LYS A 71 -1.55 -14.78 6.72
CA LYS A 71 -1.15 -16.18 6.89
C LYS A 71 -1.30 -16.98 5.58
N ARG A 72 -2.40 -16.82 4.87
CA ARG A 72 -2.64 -17.55 3.60
C ARG A 72 -1.58 -17.20 2.55
N LEU A 73 -1.24 -15.93 2.40
CA LEU A 73 -0.19 -15.49 1.48
C LEU A 73 1.18 -16.04 1.91
N THR A 74 1.52 -15.92 3.19
CA THR A 74 2.80 -16.43 3.71
C THR A 74 2.92 -17.95 3.52
N ASP A 75 1.87 -18.71 3.83
CA ASP A 75 1.84 -20.16 3.61
C ASP A 75 2.05 -20.51 2.12
N ALA A 76 1.44 -19.75 1.22
CA ALA A 76 1.56 -19.97 -0.22
C ALA A 76 2.96 -19.60 -0.76
N ILE A 77 3.58 -18.54 -0.27
CA ILE A 77 4.95 -18.13 -0.56
C ILE A 77 5.93 -19.25 -0.15
N VAL A 78 5.80 -19.73 1.09
CA VAL A 78 6.64 -20.79 1.64
C VAL A 78 6.47 -22.10 0.88
N ALA A 79 5.24 -22.47 0.55
CA ALA A 79 4.94 -23.71 -0.19
C ALA A 79 5.57 -23.73 -1.59
N ARG A 80 5.83 -22.56 -2.20
CA ARG A 80 6.52 -22.41 -3.50
C ARG A 80 8.03 -22.28 -3.38
N GLY A 81 8.55 -22.13 -2.18
CA GLY A 81 9.99 -21.87 -1.96
C GLY A 81 10.42 -20.47 -2.33
N TYR A 82 9.48 -19.52 -2.41
CA TYR A 82 9.80 -18.11 -2.70
C TYR A 82 10.30 -17.41 -1.43
N GLY A 83 11.26 -16.51 -1.59
CA GLY A 83 11.70 -15.62 -0.51
C GLY A 83 10.70 -14.52 -0.17
N GLY A 84 9.79 -14.24 -1.11
CA GLY A 84 8.72 -13.28 -0.92
C GLY A 84 7.83 -13.15 -2.16
N LEU A 85 6.74 -12.40 -1.98
CA LEU A 85 5.82 -11.98 -3.03
C LEU A 85 5.86 -10.46 -3.16
N LEU A 86 6.30 -9.97 -4.31
CA LEU A 86 6.35 -8.55 -4.66
C LEU A 86 5.15 -8.19 -5.52
N MET A 87 4.23 -7.43 -4.95
CA MET A 87 2.96 -7.07 -5.55
C MET A 87 2.96 -5.62 -6.04
N PHE A 88 2.50 -5.40 -7.26
CA PHE A 88 2.21 -4.08 -7.85
C PHE A 88 0.74 -3.95 -8.26
N ASP A 89 0.00 -5.06 -8.38
CA ASP A 89 -1.43 -4.99 -8.65
C ASP A 89 -2.16 -4.35 -7.46
N PRO A 90 -2.97 -3.29 -7.69
CA PRO A 90 -3.68 -2.60 -6.61
C PRO A 90 -4.64 -3.50 -5.82
N LEU A 91 -5.22 -4.53 -6.45
CA LEU A 91 -6.14 -5.45 -5.78
C LEU A 91 -5.37 -6.43 -4.89
N ASN A 92 -4.21 -6.92 -5.36
CA ASN A 92 -3.35 -7.80 -4.58
C ASN A 92 -2.74 -7.03 -3.39
N ILE A 93 -2.28 -5.79 -3.60
CA ILE A 93 -1.84 -4.91 -2.51
C ILE A 93 -2.96 -4.71 -1.49
N ARG A 94 -4.19 -4.43 -1.94
CA ARG A 94 -5.34 -4.28 -1.05
C ARG A 94 -5.64 -5.58 -0.30
N TYR A 95 -5.56 -6.73 -0.95
CA TYR A 95 -5.76 -8.01 -0.28
C TYR A 95 -4.75 -8.24 0.83
N ALA A 96 -3.47 -7.97 0.58
CA ALA A 96 -2.38 -8.17 1.53
C ALA A 96 -2.40 -7.16 2.68
N THR A 97 -2.63 -5.88 2.37
CA THR A 97 -2.44 -4.77 3.31
C THR A 97 -3.72 -4.20 3.89
N ASP A 98 -4.88 -4.51 3.28
CA ASP A 98 -6.19 -3.88 3.55
C ASP A 98 -6.14 -2.35 3.39
N THR A 99 -5.26 -1.85 2.50
CA THR A 99 -5.10 -0.42 2.21
C THR A 99 -5.37 -0.12 0.75
N THR A 100 -5.87 1.07 0.46
CA THR A 100 -6.05 1.58 -0.89
C THR A 100 -5.43 2.97 -1.02
N ASN A 101 -4.98 3.32 -2.22
CA ASN A 101 -4.53 4.66 -2.55
C ASN A 101 -4.64 4.87 -4.05
N MET A 102 -5.50 5.78 -4.50
CA MET A 102 -5.71 6.15 -5.89
C MET A 102 -5.70 4.94 -6.86
N GLN A 103 -6.56 3.96 -6.62
CA GLN A 103 -6.57 2.65 -7.31
C GLN A 103 -6.52 2.77 -8.84
N LEU A 104 -7.37 3.62 -9.43
CA LEU A 104 -7.41 3.80 -10.88
C LEU A 104 -6.10 4.40 -11.42
N TRP A 105 -5.57 5.42 -10.75
CA TRP A 105 -4.29 6.03 -11.10
C TRP A 105 -3.15 5.02 -10.97
N ASN A 106 -3.12 4.26 -9.90
CA ASN A 106 -2.08 3.27 -9.62
C ASN A 106 -2.09 2.11 -10.63
N THR A 107 -3.25 1.75 -11.17
CA THR A 107 -3.36 0.77 -12.25
C THR A 107 -2.67 1.26 -13.52
N HIS A 108 -2.72 2.55 -13.80
CA HIS A 108 -2.12 3.16 -14.98
C HIS A 108 -0.65 3.57 -14.75
N ASN A 109 -0.36 4.16 -13.60
CA ASN A 109 0.97 4.62 -13.20
C ASN A 109 1.37 3.96 -11.87
N PRO A 110 1.95 2.76 -11.89
CA PRO A 110 2.23 2.00 -10.68
C PRO A 110 3.32 2.69 -9.85
N PHE A 111 2.94 3.26 -8.73
CA PHE A 111 3.84 3.85 -7.73
C PHE A 111 3.78 3.15 -6.39
N ARG A 112 2.82 2.26 -6.20
CA ARG A 112 2.72 1.41 -5.02
C ARG A 112 3.32 0.04 -5.31
N ALA A 113 3.99 -0.50 -4.31
CA ALA A 113 4.41 -1.88 -4.28
C ALA A 113 4.27 -2.43 -2.85
N CYS A 114 4.05 -3.72 -2.72
CA CYS A 114 4.07 -4.40 -1.43
C CYS A 114 4.93 -5.65 -1.54
N LEU A 115 5.91 -5.80 -0.66
CA LEU A 115 6.66 -7.02 -0.49
C LEU A 115 6.21 -7.72 0.79
N LEU A 116 5.76 -8.97 0.66
CA LEU A 116 5.54 -9.87 1.77
C LEU A 116 6.63 -10.96 1.73
N CYS A 117 7.51 -10.96 2.71
CA CYS A 117 8.58 -11.94 2.83
C CYS A 117 8.07 -13.28 3.40
N ALA A 118 8.84 -14.34 3.20
CA ALA A 118 8.48 -15.70 3.59
C ALA A 118 8.30 -15.89 5.12
N ASP A 119 8.94 -15.05 5.93
CA ASP A 119 8.78 -15.01 7.39
C ASP A 119 7.58 -14.18 7.86
N GLY A 120 6.83 -13.58 6.93
CA GLY A 120 5.69 -12.73 7.19
C GLY A 120 6.03 -11.24 7.37
N TYR A 121 7.28 -10.82 7.18
CA TYR A 121 7.63 -9.41 7.21
C TYR A 121 7.06 -8.69 5.98
N MET A 122 6.28 -7.63 6.19
CA MET A 122 5.59 -6.93 5.12
C MET A 122 5.98 -5.46 5.03
N VAL A 123 6.39 -5.03 3.84
CA VAL A 123 6.79 -3.66 3.52
C VAL A 123 5.91 -3.10 2.42
N LEU A 124 5.40 -1.87 2.61
CA LEU A 124 4.59 -1.16 1.64
C LEU A 124 5.34 0.08 1.14
N TRP A 125 5.58 0.18 -0.16
CA TRP A 125 5.98 1.44 -0.81
C TRP A 125 4.74 2.18 -1.26
N ASP A 126 4.66 3.45 -0.89
CA ASP A 126 3.54 4.34 -1.21
C ASP A 126 4.05 5.77 -1.46
N TYR A 127 3.17 6.71 -1.70
CA TYR A 127 3.54 8.12 -1.75
C TYR A 127 4.20 8.57 -0.45
N LYS A 128 5.16 9.51 -0.56
CA LYS A 128 5.91 10.04 0.59
C LYS A 128 5.03 10.58 1.72
N ASN A 129 3.85 11.08 1.39
CA ASN A 129 2.90 11.67 2.35
C ASN A 129 1.74 10.74 2.71
N ALA A 130 1.80 9.48 2.34
CA ALA A 130 0.72 8.52 2.57
C ALA A 130 1.01 7.37 3.56
N PRO A 131 2.05 7.42 4.43
CA PRO A 131 2.32 6.32 5.36
C PRO A 131 1.17 6.09 6.36
N PHE A 132 0.35 7.13 6.61
CA PHE A 132 -0.82 7.03 7.48
C PHE A 132 -1.87 6.05 6.98
N LEU A 133 -1.91 5.75 5.68
CA LEU A 133 -2.88 4.80 5.11
C LEU A 133 -2.69 3.37 5.60
N ALA A 134 -1.49 3.00 6.05
CA ALA A 134 -1.18 1.67 6.55
C ALA A 134 -1.03 1.60 8.09
N GLN A 135 -1.02 2.72 8.79
CA GLN A 135 -0.68 2.78 10.21
C GLN A 135 -1.62 1.98 11.12
N TYR A 136 -2.87 1.74 10.67
CA TYR A 136 -3.85 0.94 11.42
C TYR A 136 -3.66 -0.56 11.25
N ASN A 137 -2.81 -0.99 10.33
CA ASN A 137 -2.52 -2.40 10.09
C ASN A 137 -1.11 -2.76 10.59
N PRO A 138 -0.96 -3.34 11.79
CA PRO A 138 0.34 -3.64 12.36
C PRO A 138 1.11 -4.76 11.63
N LEU A 139 0.48 -5.43 10.66
CA LEU A 139 1.12 -6.40 9.80
C LEU A 139 2.02 -5.73 8.75
N VAL A 140 1.72 -4.48 8.37
CA VAL A 140 2.62 -3.64 7.58
C VAL A 140 3.70 -3.09 8.52
N ARG A 141 4.91 -3.61 8.41
CA ARG A 141 6.03 -3.29 9.31
C ARG A 141 6.72 -2.00 8.94
N GLU A 142 6.80 -1.71 7.65
CA GLU A 142 7.42 -0.49 7.14
C GLU A 142 6.57 0.13 6.04
N SER A 143 6.57 1.46 6.00
CA SER A 143 6.08 2.24 4.87
C SER A 143 7.25 3.01 4.27
N ARG A 144 7.50 2.80 2.99
CA ARG A 144 8.59 3.41 2.22
C ARG A 144 8.03 4.19 1.03
N SER A 145 8.88 4.83 0.25
CA SER A 145 8.56 5.44 -1.04
C SER A 145 9.62 5.07 -2.06
N GLY A 146 9.31 5.17 -3.37
CA GLY A 146 10.32 4.95 -4.40
C GLY A 146 10.04 3.80 -5.36
N ALA A 147 8.85 3.18 -5.30
CA ALA A 147 8.45 2.13 -6.25
C ALA A 147 7.98 2.68 -7.62
N ASP A 148 8.02 3.98 -7.83
CA ASP A 148 7.56 4.68 -9.02
C ASP A 148 8.58 4.59 -10.17
N MET A 149 8.55 3.48 -10.91
CA MET A 149 9.48 3.16 -12.00
C MET A 149 8.88 3.41 -13.38
N PHE A 150 8.22 4.55 -13.59
CA PHE A 150 7.61 4.92 -14.87
C PHE A 150 8.05 6.32 -15.31
N TYR A 151 8.01 6.55 -16.64
CA TYR A 151 8.60 7.73 -17.27
C TYR A 151 8.03 9.06 -16.76
N PHE A 152 6.71 9.14 -16.55
CA PHE A 152 6.06 10.35 -16.06
C PHE A 152 6.61 10.83 -14.71
N ALA A 153 6.95 9.89 -13.82
CA ALA A 153 7.50 10.24 -12.50
C ALA A 153 9.02 10.48 -12.50
N ARG A 154 9.76 9.76 -13.34
CA ARG A 154 11.23 9.70 -13.26
C ARG A 154 11.97 10.25 -14.47
N GLY A 155 11.30 10.38 -15.62
CA GLY A 155 11.96 10.74 -16.88
C GLY A 155 13.13 9.78 -17.17
N ASP A 156 14.25 10.31 -17.60
CA ASP A 156 15.45 9.52 -17.92
C ASP A 156 16.12 8.85 -16.71
N ARG A 157 15.62 9.10 -15.49
CA ARG A 157 16.13 8.50 -14.26
C ARG A 157 15.41 7.22 -13.84
N ILE A 158 14.61 6.61 -14.72
CA ILE A 158 13.93 5.34 -14.44
C ILE A 158 14.93 4.25 -14.05
N GLY A 159 16.04 4.10 -14.80
CA GLY A 159 17.06 3.07 -14.53
C GLY A 159 17.62 3.16 -13.11
N PRO A 160 18.22 4.29 -12.72
CA PRO A 160 18.70 4.48 -11.35
C PRO A 160 17.62 4.29 -10.26
N ALA A 161 16.38 4.69 -10.52
CA ALA A 161 15.28 4.51 -9.57
C ALA A 161 14.92 3.01 -9.42
N ALA A 162 14.87 2.28 -10.52
CA ALA A 162 14.61 0.84 -10.52
C ALA A 162 15.74 0.07 -9.82
N ASP A 163 17.00 0.44 -10.04
CA ASP A 163 18.15 -0.18 -9.38
C ASP A 163 18.11 0.06 -7.87
N ALA A 164 17.78 1.27 -7.42
CA ALA A 164 17.63 1.59 -6.01
C ALA A 164 16.50 0.77 -5.36
N PHE A 165 15.34 0.68 -6.02
CA PHE A 165 14.23 -0.13 -5.55
C PHE A 165 14.59 -1.62 -5.47
N ALA A 166 15.24 -2.16 -6.52
CA ALA A 166 15.66 -3.56 -6.54
C ALA A 166 16.68 -3.89 -5.44
N ALA A 167 17.57 -2.94 -5.11
CA ALA A 167 18.50 -3.08 -3.99
C ALA A 167 17.77 -3.18 -2.65
N GLU A 168 16.74 -2.39 -2.42
CA GLU A 168 15.90 -2.48 -1.22
C GLU A 168 15.18 -3.84 -1.13
N VAL A 169 14.63 -4.33 -2.25
CA VAL A 169 13.97 -5.65 -2.29
C VAL A 169 14.97 -6.75 -1.99
N LEU A 170 16.18 -6.71 -2.58
CA LEU A 170 17.23 -7.67 -2.32
C LEU A 170 17.63 -7.70 -0.84
N ASP A 171 17.84 -6.54 -0.22
CA ASP A 171 18.20 -6.42 1.20
C ASP A 171 17.13 -7.03 2.10
N LEU A 172 15.87 -6.77 1.81
CA LEU A 172 14.73 -7.37 2.53
C LEU A 172 14.67 -8.88 2.38
N ILE A 173 14.83 -9.40 1.16
CA ILE A 173 14.87 -10.86 0.93
C ILE A 173 16.05 -11.48 1.64
N ALA A 174 17.26 -10.89 1.56
CA ALA A 174 18.44 -11.39 2.25
C ALA A 174 18.25 -11.42 3.78
N THR A 175 17.52 -10.48 4.33
CA THR A 175 17.24 -10.37 5.77
C THR A 175 16.16 -11.35 6.23
N HIS A 176 15.06 -11.46 5.48
CA HIS A 176 13.83 -12.14 5.90
C HIS A 176 13.63 -13.53 5.28
N ALA A 177 14.43 -13.87 4.27
CA ALA A 177 14.46 -15.19 3.65
C ALA A 177 15.90 -15.56 3.24
N PRO A 178 16.84 -15.64 4.19
CA PRO A 178 18.25 -15.81 3.90
C PRO A 178 18.52 -17.05 3.06
N GLY A 179 19.33 -16.88 2.02
CA GLY A 179 19.67 -17.94 1.07
C GLY A 179 18.64 -18.18 -0.05
N CYS A 180 17.50 -17.50 -0.03
CA CYS A 180 16.54 -17.54 -1.12
C CYS A 180 16.82 -16.42 -2.13
N THR A 181 16.75 -16.74 -3.43
CA THR A 181 16.85 -15.76 -4.52
C THR A 181 15.57 -15.63 -5.33
N GLN A 182 14.61 -16.53 -5.13
CA GLN A 182 13.37 -16.59 -5.87
C GLN A 182 12.32 -15.64 -5.28
N VAL A 183 11.74 -14.77 -6.12
CA VAL A 183 10.71 -13.81 -5.73
C VAL A 183 9.53 -13.91 -6.69
N GLY A 184 8.35 -14.18 -6.17
CA GLY A 184 7.12 -14.09 -6.94
C GLY A 184 6.80 -12.63 -7.23
N ILE A 185 6.46 -12.28 -8.46
CA ILE A 185 6.08 -10.90 -8.85
C ILE A 185 4.80 -10.97 -9.68
N ASP A 186 3.75 -10.25 -9.29
CA ASP A 186 2.47 -10.24 -10.01
C ASP A 186 2.52 -9.35 -11.26
N LYS A 187 2.95 -8.11 -11.08
CA LYS A 187 3.13 -7.11 -12.15
C LYS A 187 4.33 -6.26 -11.83
N ILE A 188 5.06 -5.86 -12.85
CA ILE A 188 6.18 -4.93 -12.69
C ILE A 188 6.47 -4.24 -14.03
N GLN A 189 6.92 -3.00 -13.98
CA GLN A 189 7.40 -2.31 -15.16
C GLN A 189 8.70 -2.96 -15.70
N PRO A 190 8.93 -2.97 -17.03
CA PRO A 190 10.11 -3.62 -17.61
C PRO A 190 11.43 -3.20 -16.96
N ALA A 191 11.61 -1.90 -16.71
CA ALA A 191 12.82 -1.39 -16.06
C ALA A 191 13.02 -1.98 -14.65
N GLY A 192 11.93 -2.16 -13.89
CA GLY A 192 11.95 -2.80 -12.57
C GLY A 192 12.31 -4.27 -12.66
N LEU A 193 11.74 -5.01 -13.61
CA LEU A 193 12.06 -6.42 -13.80
C LEU A 193 13.54 -6.62 -14.16
N ASP A 194 14.06 -5.79 -15.05
CA ASP A 194 15.47 -5.83 -15.42
C ASP A 194 16.38 -5.50 -14.23
N ALA A 195 15.99 -4.53 -13.38
CA ALA A 195 16.74 -4.18 -12.18
C ALA A 195 16.73 -5.31 -11.12
N VAL A 196 15.58 -5.95 -10.91
CA VAL A 196 15.44 -7.11 -10.01
C VAL A 196 16.38 -8.25 -10.45
N ARG A 197 16.42 -8.52 -11.75
CA ARG A 197 17.34 -9.54 -12.32
C ARG A 197 18.82 -9.15 -12.15
N ARG A 198 19.16 -7.88 -12.42
CA ARG A 198 20.54 -7.39 -12.23
C ARG A 198 20.96 -7.45 -10.76
N ALA A 199 20.04 -7.27 -9.83
CA ALA A 199 20.29 -7.40 -8.39
C ALA A 199 20.54 -8.85 -7.96
N GLY A 200 20.34 -9.84 -8.82
CA GLY A 200 20.55 -11.25 -8.55
C GLY A 200 19.35 -11.99 -8.00
N LEU A 201 18.15 -11.39 -8.10
CA LEU A 201 16.90 -12.07 -7.76
C LEU A 201 16.34 -12.80 -9.00
N GLU A 202 15.83 -13.98 -8.78
CA GLU A 202 15.19 -14.80 -9.78
C GLU A 202 13.68 -14.54 -9.78
N TYR A 203 13.18 -14.07 -10.91
CA TYR A 203 11.74 -13.80 -11.09
C TYR A 203 10.96 -15.10 -11.22
N CYS A 204 9.89 -15.20 -10.46
CA CYS A 204 8.84 -16.22 -10.57
C CYS A 204 7.48 -15.54 -10.77
N ASP A 205 6.54 -16.25 -11.36
CA ASP A 205 5.18 -15.74 -11.53
C ASP A 205 4.46 -15.65 -10.19
N GLY A 206 4.20 -14.42 -9.74
CA GLY A 206 3.53 -14.16 -8.46
C GLY A 206 2.02 -14.33 -8.51
N GLU A 207 1.42 -14.44 -9.72
CA GLU A 207 -0.02 -14.71 -9.84
C GLU A 207 -0.40 -16.16 -9.43
N GLU A 208 0.60 -17.02 -9.24
CA GLU A 208 0.40 -18.36 -8.70
C GLU A 208 0.16 -18.39 -7.18
N VAL A 209 0.44 -17.29 -6.46
CA VAL A 209 0.27 -17.16 -5.01
C VAL A 209 -1.11 -16.66 -4.67
#